data_39d249664004850ba3a1f21211c5c0c1
#
_entry.id   39d249664004850ba3a1f21211c5c0c1
#
_cell.length_a   1.000
_cell.length_b   1.000
_cell.length_c   1.000
_cell.angle_alpha   90.00
_cell.angle_beta   90.00
_cell.angle_gamma   90.00
#
_symmetry.space_group_name_H-M   'P 1'
#
loop_
_entity.id
_entity.type
_entity.pdbx_description
1 polymer ?
#
loop_
_entity_poly.entity_id
_entity_poly.type
_entity_poly.pdbx_seq_one_letter_code
_entity_poly.pdbx_strand_id
1 'polypeptide(L)'
;MTHPTPAPHGSPAHSQPHGHGSHELGHDATDSHGHGTHARENHGTHAHEHAHEQDGLAELLDLDAELFAPYLAGSMRSIAEVARDDVKRIVDLGAGSGTGTFALLKQFPSAQVTAVDSSAHMLEQLTRTAAAKDLDSRVHPLEADAGTSLPGVTDADLVWASASMHHMDDPTATLGIIFKALRPGGLLAIAELDGMPRFLADDAVPERPGLEGRCREALTTLHDEEVPHMGADWGALLASAGFTLEEERAESLELRPQSDGSAGLYAHGTLSRIRGALVGRVDPADLEALDTLVNGGPADVRHRDDLVVRSTRELWIARRPTDSGS
;
A
#
# COMPACT_ATOMS: atom_id res chain seq x y z
N MET A 1 -10.41 15.95 58.35
CA MET A 1 -9.69 17.24 58.53
C MET A 1 -9.47 17.78 57.14
N THR A 2 -10.40 18.52 56.68
CA THR A 2 -10.45 19.98 56.44
C THR A 2 -9.59 20.43 55.25
N HIS A 3 -10.30 20.80 54.23
CA HIS A 3 -9.98 21.73 53.12
C HIS A 3 -9.32 23.05 53.62
N PRO A 4 -8.77 23.93 52.76
CA PRO A 4 -9.52 24.55 51.66
C PRO A 4 -8.77 24.92 50.38
N THR A 5 -9.52 25.09 49.31
CA THR A 5 -9.32 25.96 48.14
C THR A 5 -9.41 27.44 48.51
N PRO A 6 -8.78 28.38 47.74
CA PRO A 6 -9.62 29.26 46.95
C PRO A 6 -9.08 29.65 45.55
N ALA A 7 -10.00 29.95 44.63
CA ALA A 7 -9.89 30.84 43.48
C ALA A 7 -10.45 32.25 43.91
N PRO A 8 -10.67 33.23 42.99
CA PRO A 8 -10.12 33.63 41.69
C PRO A 8 -9.76 35.17 41.65
N HIS A 9 -9.34 35.73 40.50
CA HIS A 9 -9.45 37.13 40.00
C HIS A 9 -8.51 37.29 38.80
N GLY A 10 -8.75 37.89 37.62
CA GLY A 10 -9.77 38.82 37.20
C GLY A 10 -9.15 39.54 35.97
N SER A 11 -9.82 39.56 34.84
CA SER A 11 -9.46 40.45 33.70
C SER A 11 -9.68 41.91 34.04
N PRO A 12 -9.10 42.87 33.27
CA PRO A 12 -9.94 43.54 32.31
C PRO A 12 -9.29 43.95 30.95
N ALA A 13 -10.19 44.17 30.00
CA ALA A 13 -10.02 44.74 28.69
C ALA A 13 -9.79 46.27 28.72
N HIS A 14 -9.23 46.79 27.61
CA HIS A 14 -9.50 48.15 27.04
C HIS A 14 -8.77 48.24 25.69
N SER A 15 -9.48 48.29 24.56
CA SER A 15 -10.04 49.48 23.87
C SER A 15 -9.10 50.12 22.86
N GLN A 16 -9.51 50.11 21.59
CA GLN A 16 -9.09 50.95 20.46
C GLN A 16 -9.41 52.43 20.72
N PRO A 17 -8.98 53.45 19.95
CA PRO A 17 -9.43 53.65 18.58
C PRO A 17 -8.54 54.44 17.57
N HIS A 18 -8.90 54.32 16.29
CA HIS A 18 -8.97 55.31 15.16
C HIS A 18 -7.82 56.31 14.87
N GLY A 19 -7.51 56.41 13.56
CA GLY A 19 -6.88 57.57 12.95
C GLY A 19 -6.82 57.46 11.42
N HIS A 20 -7.72 58.16 10.73
CA HIS A 20 -7.78 58.41 9.29
C HIS A 20 -6.67 59.32 8.80
N GLY A 21 -6.26 59.16 7.52
CA GLY A 21 -5.44 60.17 6.83
C GLY A 21 -5.27 59.82 5.35
N SER A 22 -6.20 60.33 4.54
CA SER A 22 -6.12 60.36 3.07
C SER A 22 -5.11 61.42 2.64
N HIS A 23 -4.38 61.23 1.54
CA HIS A 23 -4.11 62.26 0.53
C HIS A 23 -3.67 61.65 -0.81
N GLU A 24 -4.26 62.22 -1.81
CA GLU A 24 -4.18 61.95 -3.27
C GLU A 24 -2.98 62.58 -3.95
N LEU A 25 -2.72 62.09 -5.16
CA LEU A 25 -2.28 62.73 -6.40
C LEU A 25 -0.79 62.76 -6.76
N GLY A 26 -0.51 62.29 -7.97
CA GLY A 26 0.58 62.71 -8.82
C GLY A 26 1.01 61.68 -9.89
N HIS A 27 0.53 61.89 -11.11
CA HIS A 27 0.97 61.32 -12.39
C HIS A 27 2.49 61.36 -12.59
N ASP A 28 3.15 60.35 -13.21
CA ASP A 28 3.43 60.41 -14.64
C ASP A 28 4.11 59.10 -15.15
N ALA A 29 3.92 58.86 -16.43
CA ALA A 29 4.31 57.73 -17.23
C ALA A 29 5.83 57.63 -17.50
N THR A 30 6.35 56.43 -17.75
CA THR A 30 6.88 55.92 -19.03
C THR A 30 7.65 54.60 -18.87
N ASP A 31 7.29 53.67 -19.77
CA ASP A 31 8.08 52.63 -20.48
C ASP A 31 9.16 51.80 -19.76
N SER A 32 9.11 50.47 -19.76
CA SER A 32 9.37 49.56 -20.85
C SER A 32 9.64 48.12 -20.34
N HIS A 33 9.05 47.17 -21.00
CA HIS A 33 9.50 45.78 -21.28
C HIS A 33 10.36 44.98 -20.29
N GLY A 34 9.75 43.91 -19.79
CA GLY A 34 10.46 42.77 -19.20
C GLY A 34 9.54 41.56 -19.08
N HIS A 35 9.55 40.71 -20.11
CA HIS A 35 8.84 39.43 -20.10
C HIS A 35 9.33 38.55 -18.97
N GLY A 36 8.44 38.23 -18.02
CA GLY A 36 8.61 37.20 -17.02
C GLY A 36 7.79 35.97 -17.38
N THR A 37 8.25 35.16 -18.35
CA THR A 37 7.76 33.82 -18.63
C THR A 37 8.62 32.79 -17.90
N HIS A 38 8.38 32.58 -16.59
CA HIS A 38 9.03 31.48 -15.84
C HIS A 38 8.12 30.96 -14.70
N ALA A 39 6.87 30.61 -15.03
CA ALA A 39 5.99 29.97 -14.04
C ALA A 39 5.11 28.83 -14.64
N ARG A 40 5.47 28.26 -15.79
CA ARG A 40 4.69 27.16 -16.41
C ARG A 40 5.48 25.86 -16.67
N GLU A 41 6.78 25.80 -16.43
CA GLU A 41 7.58 24.61 -16.76
C GLU A 41 7.73 23.60 -15.61
N ASN A 42 7.41 23.98 -14.35
CA ASN A 42 7.64 23.09 -13.21
C ASN A 42 6.48 22.14 -12.87
N HIS A 43 5.27 22.37 -13.36
CA HIS A 43 4.14 21.47 -13.10
C HIS A 43 4.09 20.25 -14.03
N GLY A 44 4.71 20.32 -15.21
CA GLY A 44 4.73 19.23 -16.17
C GLY A 44 5.74 18.11 -15.80
N THR A 45 6.89 18.48 -15.27
CA THR A 45 7.96 17.52 -14.93
C THR A 45 7.59 16.65 -13.72
N HIS A 46 7.03 17.23 -12.66
CA HIS A 46 6.59 16.49 -11.48
C HIS A 46 5.43 15.52 -11.79
N ALA A 47 4.48 15.89 -12.62
CA ALA A 47 3.38 15.00 -13.01
C ALA A 47 3.87 13.80 -13.84
N HIS A 48 4.86 13.99 -14.71
CA HIS A 48 5.47 12.89 -15.47
C HIS A 48 6.35 11.98 -14.59
N GLU A 49 7.10 12.53 -13.65
CA GLU A 49 7.90 11.74 -12.70
C GLU A 49 7.00 10.86 -11.82
N HIS A 50 5.92 11.39 -11.26
CA HIS A 50 4.95 10.62 -10.48
C HIS A 50 4.24 9.54 -11.30
N ALA A 51 3.90 9.79 -12.56
CA ALA A 51 3.31 8.78 -13.43
C ALA A 51 4.29 7.62 -13.69
N HIS A 52 5.57 7.90 -13.96
CA HIS A 52 6.59 6.87 -14.15
C HIS A 52 6.88 6.06 -12.88
N GLU A 53 6.83 6.68 -11.70
CA GLU A 53 6.95 5.95 -10.43
C GLU A 53 5.77 5.00 -10.20
N GLN A 54 4.56 5.43 -10.52
CA GLN A 54 3.35 4.61 -10.38
C GLN A 54 3.32 3.46 -11.40
N ASP A 55 3.74 3.71 -12.65
CA ASP A 55 3.88 2.65 -13.67
C ASP A 55 4.91 1.60 -13.24
N GLY A 56 6.06 2.01 -12.72
CA GLY A 56 7.09 1.09 -12.20
C GLY A 56 6.63 0.30 -10.97
N LEU A 57 5.76 0.87 -10.13
CA LEU A 57 5.14 0.15 -9.03
C LEU A 57 4.14 -0.90 -9.54
N ALA A 58 3.31 -0.55 -10.51
CA ALA A 58 2.35 -1.49 -11.10
C ALA A 58 3.05 -2.68 -11.75
N GLU A 59 4.14 -2.46 -12.51
CA GLU A 59 4.94 -3.55 -13.09
C GLU A 59 5.53 -4.46 -11.99
N LEU A 60 5.98 -3.90 -10.88
CA LEU A 60 6.53 -4.68 -9.75
C LEU A 60 5.45 -5.52 -9.08
N LEU A 61 4.24 -4.98 -8.91
CA LEU A 61 3.09 -5.71 -8.38
C LEU A 61 2.65 -6.85 -9.31
N ASP A 62 2.71 -6.66 -10.62
CA ASP A 62 2.40 -7.70 -11.60
C ASP A 62 3.43 -8.83 -11.56
N LEU A 63 4.74 -8.51 -11.43
CA LEU A 63 5.81 -9.50 -11.26
C LEU A 63 5.67 -10.27 -9.95
N ASP A 64 5.33 -9.58 -8.86
CA ASP A 64 5.01 -10.21 -7.57
C ASP A 64 3.88 -11.22 -7.71
N ALA A 65 2.79 -10.79 -8.34
CA ALA A 65 1.64 -11.64 -8.57
C ALA A 65 1.94 -12.88 -9.42
N GLU A 66 2.79 -12.75 -10.42
CA GLU A 66 3.23 -13.86 -11.27
C GLU A 66 4.07 -14.85 -10.48
N LEU A 67 5.10 -14.37 -9.78
CA LEU A 67 6.01 -15.19 -8.99
C LEU A 67 5.29 -15.92 -7.84
N PHE A 68 4.36 -15.24 -7.18
CA PHE A 68 3.62 -15.79 -6.04
C PHE A 68 2.20 -16.27 -6.40
N ALA A 69 1.93 -16.50 -7.69
CA ALA A 69 0.63 -17.02 -8.15
C ALA A 69 0.17 -18.31 -7.42
N PRO A 70 1.05 -19.27 -7.08
CA PRO A 70 0.64 -20.44 -6.29
C PRO A 70 0.14 -20.08 -4.89
N TYR A 71 0.78 -19.12 -4.21
CA TYR A 71 0.35 -18.62 -2.91
C TYR A 71 -1.01 -17.92 -3.02
N LEU A 72 -1.18 -17.01 -3.97
CA LEU A 72 -2.45 -16.32 -4.21
C LEU A 72 -3.59 -17.32 -4.50
N ALA A 73 -3.34 -18.31 -5.35
CA ALA A 73 -4.33 -19.37 -5.64
C ALA A 73 -4.63 -20.22 -4.40
N GLY A 74 -3.65 -20.45 -3.52
CA GLY A 74 -3.84 -21.10 -2.21
C GLY A 74 -4.76 -20.27 -1.33
N SER A 75 -4.50 -18.98 -1.19
CA SER A 75 -5.32 -18.04 -0.40
C SER A 75 -6.77 -17.99 -0.89
N MET A 76 -6.98 -17.91 -2.21
CA MET A 76 -8.34 -17.94 -2.79
C MET A 76 -9.08 -19.25 -2.47
N ARG A 77 -8.40 -20.41 -2.48
CA ARG A 77 -9.01 -21.70 -2.08
C ARG A 77 -9.38 -21.71 -0.59
N SER A 78 -8.48 -21.29 0.30
CA SER A 78 -8.79 -21.18 1.72
C SER A 78 -10.01 -20.31 1.98
N ILE A 79 -10.10 -19.13 1.34
CA ILE A 79 -11.27 -18.27 1.45
C ILE A 79 -12.55 -19.01 1.01
N ALA A 80 -12.50 -19.74 -0.12
CA ALA A 80 -13.66 -20.47 -0.61
C ALA A 80 -14.05 -21.65 0.31
N GLU A 81 -13.09 -22.31 0.95
CA GLU A 81 -13.34 -23.38 1.93
C GLU A 81 -13.98 -22.86 3.22
N VAL A 82 -13.58 -21.66 3.66
CA VAL A 82 -14.17 -20.99 4.84
C VAL A 82 -15.52 -20.37 4.52
N ALA A 83 -15.78 -19.96 3.27
CA ALA A 83 -17.05 -19.38 2.86
C ALA A 83 -18.18 -20.41 2.97
N ARG A 84 -19.23 -20.11 3.77
CA ARG A 84 -20.37 -21.01 4.00
C ARG A 84 -21.50 -20.82 3.00
N ASP A 85 -21.55 -19.65 2.38
CA ASP A 85 -22.57 -19.20 1.46
C ASP A 85 -21.98 -18.86 0.10
N ASP A 86 -22.84 -18.71 -0.91
CA ASP A 86 -22.42 -18.21 -2.22
C ASP A 86 -21.98 -16.74 -2.13
N VAL A 87 -20.70 -16.50 -2.39
CA VAL A 87 -20.09 -15.16 -2.36
C VAL A 87 -20.44 -14.41 -3.64
N LYS A 88 -21.13 -13.29 -3.53
CA LYS A 88 -21.61 -12.47 -4.67
C LYS A 88 -21.10 -11.04 -4.65
N ARG A 89 -20.98 -10.44 -3.49
CA ARG A 89 -20.53 -9.04 -3.31
C ARG A 89 -19.18 -9.04 -2.62
N ILE A 90 -18.16 -8.74 -3.38
CA ILE A 90 -16.78 -8.71 -2.89
C ILE A 90 -16.29 -7.26 -2.91
N VAL A 91 -15.50 -6.90 -1.93
CA VAL A 91 -14.70 -5.67 -1.91
C VAL A 91 -13.24 -6.08 -1.96
N ASP A 92 -12.50 -5.54 -2.91
CA ASP A 92 -11.04 -5.64 -2.99
C ASP A 92 -10.47 -4.29 -2.53
N LEU A 93 -9.82 -4.28 -1.37
CA LEU A 93 -9.40 -3.08 -0.65
C LEU A 93 -7.91 -2.87 -0.86
N GLY A 94 -7.53 -1.74 -1.47
CA GLY A 94 -6.20 -1.52 -2.01
C GLY A 94 -5.99 -2.35 -3.29
N ALA A 95 -6.95 -2.27 -4.23
CA ALA A 95 -7.01 -3.17 -5.38
C ALA A 95 -5.83 -3.03 -6.35
N GLY A 96 -5.13 -1.90 -6.34
CA GLY A 96 -3.99 -1.64 -7.22
C GLY A 96 -4.34 -1.84 -8.69
N SER A 97 -3.49 -2.53 -9.44
CA SER A 97 -3.68 -2.89 -10.86
C SER A 97 -4.74 -4.00 -11.08
N GLY A 98 -5.30 -4.60 -9.99
CA GLY A 98 -6.41 -5.55 -10.04
C GLY A 98 -6.04 -7.02 -9.90
N THR A 99 -4.83 -7.36 -9.50
CA THR A 99 -4.40 -8.75 -9.32
C THR A 99 -5.34 -9.53 -8.38
N GLY A 100 -5.65 -8.98 -7.20
CA GLY A 100 -6.61 -9.54 -6.25
C GLY A 100 -8.00 -9.65 -6.85
N THR A 101 -8.48 -8.56 -7.48
CA THR A 101 -9.77 -8.49 -8.15
C THR A 101 -9.97 -9.63 -9.14
N PHE A 102 -9.00 -9.87 -10.03
CA PHE A 102 -9.13 -10.92 -11.05
C PHE A 102 -9.02 -12.34 -10.47
N ALA A 103 -8.20 -12.54 -9.44
CA ALA A 103 -8.12 -13.81 -8.71
C ALA A 103 -9.44 -14.14 -8.00
N LEU A 104 -10.07 -13.16 -7.37
CA LEU A 104 -11.39 -13.27 -6.74
C LEU A 104 -12.47 -13.61 -7.75
N LEU A 105 -12.52 -12.92 -8.88
CA LEU A 105 -13.49 -13.19 -9.94
C LEU A 105 -13.33 -14.56 -10.60
N LYS A 106 -12.11 -15.09 -10.62
CA LYS A 106 -11.82 -16.46 -11.07
C LYS A 106 -12.31 -17.49 -10.05
N GLN A 107 -12.11 -17.24 -8.76
CA GLN A 107 -12.52 -18.14 -7.66
C GLN A 107 -14.03 -18.12 -7.45
N PHE A 108 -14.67 -16.96 -7.60
CA PHE A 108 -16.11 -16.74 -7.40
C PHE A 108 -16.78 -16.26 -8.70
N PRO A 109 -17.11 -17.19 -9.62
CA PRO A 109 -17.58 -16.82 -10.97
C PRO A 109 -18.89 -16.04 -11.01
N SER A 110 -19.73 -16.14 -9.97
CA SER A 110 -21.01 -15.40 -9.86
C SER A 110 -20.87 -14.04 -9.14
N ALA A 111 -19.68 -13.70 -8.64
CA ALA A 111 -19.47 -12.49 -7.87
C ALA A 111 -19.26 -11.24 -8.73
N GLN A 112 -19.54 -10.09 -8.12
CA GLN A 112 -19.11 -8.77 -8.55
C GLN A 112 -18.09 -8.25 -7.52
N VAL A 113 -17.12 -7.47 -7.97
CA VAL A 113 -16.06 -6.89 -7.12
C VAL A 113 -16.15 -5.37 -7.17
N THR A 114 -16.28 -4.73 -6.02
CA THR A 114 -15.98 -3.32 -5.85
C THR A 114 -14.50 -3.20 -5.55
N ALA A 115 -13.73 -2.71 -6.52
CA ALA A 115 -12.29 -2.51 -6.42
C ALA A 115 -12.02 -1.11 -5.87
N VAL A 116 -11.54 -1.04 -4.62
CA VAL A 116 -11.30 0.21 -3.89
C VAL A 116 -9.81 0.52 -3.89
N ASP A 117 -9.44 1.71 -4.32
CA ASP A 117 -8.07 2.22 -4.23
C ASP A 117 -8.10 3.75 -4.10
N SER A 118 -7.10 4.33 -3.47
CA SER A 118 -6.93 5.79 -3.40
C SER A 118 -6.28 6.38 -4.65
N SER A 119 -5.65 5.55 -5.50
CA SER A 119 -5.00 5.94 -6.73
C SER A 119 -5.92 5.79 -7.94
N ALA A 120 -6.40 6.93 -8.47
CA ALA A 120 -7.16 6.95 -9.73
C ALA A 120 -6.40 6.27 -10.87
N HIS A 121 -5.06 6.43 -10.93
CA HIS A 121 -4.20 5.82 -11.94
C HIS A 121 -4.25 4.28 -11.88
N MET A 122 -4.16 3.68 -10.69
CA MET A 122 -4.29 2.23 -10.51
C MET A 122 -5.67 1.73 -10.94
N LEU A 123 -6.73 2.44 -10.56
CA LEU A 123 -8.10 2.09 -10.96
C LEU A 123 -8.32 2.20 -12.48
N GLU A 124 -7.66 3.14 -13.16
CA GLU A 124 -7.69 3.23 -14.63
C GLU A 124 -7.00 2.02 -15.27
N GLN A 125 -5.86 1.56 -14.75
CA GLN A 125 -5.17 0.36 -15.22
C GLN A 125 -6.03 -0.89 -14.99
N LEU A 126 -6.59 -1.05 -13.78
CA LEU A 126 -7.51 -2.12 -13.42
C LEU A 126 -8.71 -2.16 -14.38
N THR A 127 -9.34 -1.00 -14.65
CA THR A 127 -10.50 -0.90 -15.54
C THR A 127 -10.15 -1.30 -16.97
N ARG A 128 -9.01 -0.87 -17.49
CA ARG A 128 -8.51 -1.26 -18.83
C ARG A 128 -8.29 -2.77 -18.91
N THR A 129 -7.69 -3.35 -17.87
CA THR A 129 -7.45 -4.80 -17.79
C THR A 129 -8.76 -5.57 -17.67
N ALA A 130 -9.74 -5.08 -16.90
CA ALA A 130 -11.06 -5.71 -16.80
C ALA A 130 -11.78 -5.75 -18.15
N ALA A 131 -11.75 -4.64 -18.90
CA ALA A 131 -12.32 -4.57 -20.26
C ALA A 131 -11.62 -5.54 -21.23
N ALA A 132 -10.29 -5.64 -21.17
CA ALA A 132 -9.53 -6.57 -22.02
C ALA A 132 -9.81 -8.05 -21.69
N LYS A 133 -10.34 -8.34 -20.52
CA LYS A 133 -10.72 -9.69 -20.05
C LYS A 133 -12.25 -9.95 -20.13
N ASP A 134 -13.05 -9.05 -20.69
CA ASP A 134 -14.52 -9.11 -20.71
C ASP A 134 -15.14 -9.21 -19.31
N LEU A 135 -14.55 -8.53 -18.32
CA LEU A 135 -14.98 -8.53 -16.90
C LEU A 135 -15.51 -7.17 -16.43
N ASP A 136 -15.61 -6.17 -17.31
CA ASP A 136 -16.04 -4.81 -17.02
C ASP A 136 -17.41 -4.73 -16.34
N SER A 137 -18.33 -5.61 -16.69
CA SER A 137 -19.65 -5.68 -16.06
C SER A 137 -19.64 -6.24 -14.63
N ARG A 138 -18.52 -6.80 -14.18
CA ARG A 138 -18.35 -7.43 -12.87
C ARG A 138 -17.36 -6.70 -11.96
N VAL A 139 -16.68 -5.69 -12.48
CA VAL A 139 -15.70 -4.88 -11.76
C VAL A 139 -16.20 -3.46 -11.63
N HIS A 140 -16.30 -2.96 -10.41
CA HIS A 140 -16.80 -1.62 -10.08
C HIS A 140 -15.69 -0.85 -9.37
N PRO A 141 -14.93 0.01 -10.07
CA PRO A 141 -13.89 0.80 -9.43
C PRO A 141 -14.50 1.85 -8.51
N LEU A 142 -13.90 2.03 -7.35
CA LEU A 142 -14.27 3.02 -6.34
C LEU A 142 -13.01 3.73 -5.85
N GLU A 143 -12.83 4.99 -6.25
CA GLU A 143 -11.76 5.83 -5.71
C GLU A 143 -12.15 6.27 -4.29
N ALA A 144 -11.46 5.73 -3.30
CA ALA A 144 -11.69 6.05 -1.90
C ALA A 144 -10.47 5.72 -1.05
N ASP A 145 -10.29 6.48 0.03
CA ASP A 145 -9.40 6.14 1.12
C ASP A 145 -10.16 5.23 2.10
N ALA A 146 -9.78 3.96 2.11
CA ALA A 146 -10.40 2.93 2.92
C ALA A 146 -10.18 3.14 4.44
N GLY A 147 -9.13 3.87 4.83
CA GLY A 147 -8.89 4.27 6.22
C GLY A 147 -9.91 5.29 6.71
N THR A 148 -10.57 6.00 5.79
CA THR A 148 -11.55 7.04 6.12
C THR A 148 -12.99 6.57 5.93
N SER A 149 -13.31 5.95 4.79
CA SER A 149 -14.67 5.47 4.52
C SER A 149 -14.74 4.55 3.29
N LEU A 150 -15.82 3.75 3.22
CA LEU A 150 -16.20 2.94 2.07
C LEU A 150 -17.60 3.38 1.58
N PRO A 151 -17.70 4.51 0.85
CA PRO A 151 -18.98 5.07 0.47
C PRO A 151 -19.79 4.12 -0.43
N GLY A 152 -21.05 3.89 -0.07
CA GLY A 152 -21.95 3.02 -0.81
C GLY A 152 -21.71 1.52 -0.68
N VAL A 153 -20.68 1.10 0.06
CA VAL A 153 -20.38 -0.31 0.32
C VAL A 153 -21.15 -0.78 1.54
N THR A 154 -22.08 -1.72 1.33
CA THR A 154 -22.85 -2.36 2.40
C THR A 154 -23.10 -3.83 2.08
N ASP A 155 -23.30 -4.62 3.13
CA ASP A 155 -23.64 -6.03 3.04
C ASP A 155 -22.70 -6.85 2.13
N ALA A 156 -21.42 -6.57 2.14
CA ALA A 156 -20.43 -7.36 1.43
C ALA A 156 -20.36 -8.79 1.99
N ASP A 157 -20.23 -9.78 1.12
CA ASP A 157 -20.03 -11.17 1.51
C ASP A 157 -18.59 -11.43 1.90
N LEU A 158 -17.65 -10.74 1.23
CA LEU A 158 -16.21 -10.85 1.41
C LEU A 158 -15.56 -9.47 1.22
N VAL A 159 -14.66 -9.12 2.13
CA VAL A 159 -13.65 -8.08 1.93
C VAL A 159 -12.30 -8.77 1.84
N TRP A 160 -11.55 -8.49 0.81
CA TRP A 160 -10.17 -8.91 0.60
C TRP A 160 -9.26 -7.70 0.69
N ALA A 161 -8.15 -7.82 1.40
CA ALA A 161 -7.11 -6.82 1.49
C ALA A 161 -5.75 -7.51 1.35
N SER A 162 -4.94 -7.13 0.37
CA SER A 162 -3.64 -7.75 0.13
C SER A 162 -2.55 -6.70 0.03
N ALA A 163 -1.53 -6.79 0.89
CA ALA A 163 -0.43 -5.85 0.99
C ALA A 163 -0.90 -4.38 1.03
N SER A 164 -1.98 -4.12 1.78
CA SER A 164 -2.65 -2.81 1.83
C SER A 164 -3.00 -2.35 3.24
N MET A 165 -3.27 -3.26 4.16
CA MET A 165 -3.67 -2.91 5.52
C MET A 165 -2.56 -2.23 6.33
N HIS A 166 -1.29 -2.56 6.07
CA HIS A 166 -0.15 -1.93 6.72
C HIS A 166 0.05 -0.45 6.35
N HIS A 167 -0.60 0.04 5.29
CA HIS A 167 -0.60 1.45 4.89
C HIS A 167 -1.68 2.28 5.59
N MET A 168 -2.58 1.68 6.38
CA MET A 168 -3.66 2.42 7.05
C MET A 168 -3.11 3.19 8.24
N ASP A 169 -3.46 4.48 8.36
CA ASP A 169 -3.05 5.34 9.49
C ASP A 169 -3.57 4.81 10.83
N ASP A 170 -4.80 4.32 10.85
CA ASP A 170 -5.45 3.68 12.01
C ASP A 170 -6.10 2.35 11.61
N PRO A 171 -5.36 1.23 11.71
CA PRO A 171 -5.88 -0.10 11.41
C PRO A 171 -7.14 -0.46 12.18
N THR A 172 -7.26 -0.02 13.44
CA THR A 172 -8.42 -0.31 14.27
C THR A 172 -9.69 0.39 13.76
N ALA A 173 -9.55 1.67 13.37
CA ALA A 173 -10.65 2.41 12.75
C ALA A 173 -11.04 1.78 11.40
N THR A 174 -10.05 1.43 10.57
CA THR A 174 -10.26 0.76 9.27
C THR A 174 -10.98 -0.57 9.44
N LEU A 175 -10.57 -1.42 10.39
CA LEU A 175 -11.27 -2.67 10.70
C LEU A 175 -12.71 -2.43 11.14
N GLY A 176 -12.98 -1.34 11.88
CA GLY A 176 -14.34 -0.92 12.23
C GLY A 176 -15.18 -0.49 11.03
N ILE A 177 -14.59 0.13 10.02
CA ILE A 177 -15.24 0.48 8.74
C ILE A 177 -15.56 -0.80 7.96
N ILE A 178 -14.60 -1.71 7.82
CA ILE A 178 -14.76 -3.01 7.15
C ILE A 178 -15.84 -3.84 7.84
N PHE A 179 -15.83 -3.89 9.17
CA PHE A 179 -16.84 -4.62 9.95
C PHE A 179 -18.26 -4.16 9.61
N LYS A 180 -18.48 -2.86 9.46
CA LYS A 180 -19.79 -2.29 9.10
C LYS A 180 -20.16 -2.57 7.64
N ALA A 181 -19.18 -2.59 6.73
CA ALA A 181 -19.39 -2.86 5.32
C ALA A 181 -19.77 -4.32 5.02
N LEU A 182 -19.29 -5.27 5.83
CA LEU A 182 -19.63 -6.67 5.72
C LEU A 182 -21.06 -6.95 6.21
N ARG A 183 -21.75 -7.91 5.60
CA ARG A 183 -22.98 -8.46 6.19
C ARG A 183 -22.66 -9.29 7.44
N PRO A 184 -23.63 -9.53 8.35
CA PRO A 184 -23.49 -10.54 9.40
C PRO A 184 -23.12 -11.90 8.76
N GLY A 185 -22.08 -12.56 9.29
CA GLY A 185 -21.52 -13.80 8.75
C GLY A 185 -20.59 -13.62 7.55
N GLY A 186 -20.37 -12.40 7.04
CA GLY A 186 -19.42 -12.08 5.98
C GLY A 186 -17.97 -12.26 6.42
N LEU A 187 -17.07 -12.40 5.46
CA LEU A 187 -15.63 -12.66 5.68
C LEU A 187 -14.78 -11.43 5.42
N LEU A 188 -13.74 -11.26 6.21
CA LEU A 188 -12.58 -10.45 5.91
C LEU A 188 -11.38 -11.38 5.75
N ALA A 189 -10.68 -11.26 4.63
CA ALA A 189 -9.42 -11.95 4.39
C ALA A 189 -8.31 -10.91 4.19
N ILE A 190 -7.26 -10.99 5.00
CA ILE A 190 -6.08 -10.12 4.95
C ILE A 190 -4.89 -10.98 4.55
N ALA A 191 -4.17 -10.58 3.51
CA ALA A 191 -2.91 -11.17 3.10
C ALA A 191 -1.81 -10.10 3.17
N GLU A 192 -0.79 -10.34 3.99
CA GLU A 192 0.28 -9.37 4.20
C GLU A 192 1.67 -9.99 4.01
N LEU A 193 2.68 -9.13 3.92
CA LEU A 193 4.08 -9.51 3.87
C LEU A 193 4.71 -9.31 5.25
N ASP A 194 5.48 -10.30 5.69
CA ASP A 194 6.40 -10.14 6.81
C ASP A 194 7.72 -9.54 6.29
N GLY A 195 7.69 -8.23 6.02
CA GLY A 195 8.78 -7.45 5.47
C GLY A 195 9.03 -7.63 3.97
N MET A 196 10.04 -6.92 3.46
CA MET A 196 10.41 -6.93 2.04
C MET A 196 11.03 -8.28 1.59
N PRO A 197 10.81 -8.73 0.35
CA PRO A 197 11.44 -9.92 -0.21
C PRO A 197 12.98 -9.85 -0.18
N ARG A 198 13.64 -11.02 -0.13
CA ARG A 198 15.10 -11.18 -0.14
C ARG A 198 15.52 -11.96 -1.36
N PHE A 199 16.71 -11.62 -1.89
CA PHE A 199 17.17 -12.16 -3.18
C PHE A 199 18.56 -12.79 -3.14
N LEU A 200 19.45 -12.25 -2.31
CA LEU A 200 20.88 -12.57 -2.34
C LEU A 200 21.27 -13.49 -1.16
N ALA A 201 22.29 -14.30 -1.38
CA ALA A 201 23.00 -14.96 -0.29
C ALA A 201 23.93 -13.94 0.40
N ASP A 202 24.33 -14.22 1.63
CA ASP A 202 25.17 -13.30 2.42
C ASP A 202 26.56 -13.05 1.77
N ASP A 203 27.07 -13.99 0.99
CA ASP A 203 28.34 -13.93 0.26
C ASP A 203 28.19 -13.56 -1.22
N ALA A 204 26.99 -13.25 -1.67
CA ALA A 204 26.69 -12.92 -3.08
C ALA A 204 27.42 -11.69 -3.61
N VAL A 205 27.85 -10.79 -2.73
CA VAL A 205 28.69 -9.61 -3.02
C VAL A 205 29.97 -9.74 -2.19
N PRO A 206 31.05 -10.33 -2.73
CA PRO A 206 32.25 -10.67 -1.97
C PRO A 206 32.92 -9.50 -1.27
N GLU A 207 32.87 -8.29 -1.88
CA GLU A 207 33.42 -7.06 -1.33
C GLU A 207 32.57 -6.49 -0.19
N ARG A 208 31.30 -6.90 -0.09
CA ARG A 208 30.33 -6.43 0.91
C ARG A 208 29.45 -7.60 1.41
N PRO A 209 30.02 -8.63 2.08
CA PRO A 209 29.23 -9.74 2.62
C PRO A 209 28.11 -9.25 3.54
N GLY A 210 26.93 -9.86 3.45
CA GLY A 210 25.75 -9.46 4.25
C GLY A 210 25.11 -8.14 3.80
N LEU A 211 25.39 -7.65 2.59
CA LEU A 211 24.86 -6.39 2.05
C LEU A 211 23.35 -6.28 2.22
N GLU A 212 22.61 -7.26 1.73
CA GLU A 212 21.14 -7.21 1.77
C GLU A 212 20.60 -7.22 3.22
N GLY A 213 21.27 -7.94 4.14
CA GLY A 213 20.93 -7.95 5.57
C GLY A 213 21.01 -6.56 6.19
N ARG A 214 22.14 -5.83 5.97
CA ARG A 214 22.31 -4.46 6.47
C ARG A 214 21.31 -3.48 5.85
N CYS A 215 21.04 -3.59 4.56
CA CYS A 215 20.03 -2.77 3.89
C CYS A 215 18.64 -2.98 4.49
N ARG A 216 18.28 -4.21 4.81
CA ARG A 216 17.01 -4.56 5.44
C ARG A 216 16.90 -4.05 6.87
N GLU A 217 17.96 -4.13 7.65
CA GLU A 217 18.00 -3.57 9.02
C GLU A 217 17.74 -2.05 8.99
N ALA A 218 18.36 -1.34 8.03
CA ALA A 218 18.13 0.08 7.84
C ALA A 218 16.69 0.38 7.34
N LEU A 219 16.13 -0.48 6.48
CA LEU A 219 14.73 -0.37 6.03
C LEU A 219 13.73 -0.63 7.15
N THR A 220 14.00 -1.59 8.05
CA THR A 220 13.12 -1.83 9.20
C THR A 220 13.00 -0.57 10.03
N THR A 221 14.12 0.11 10.31
CA THR A 221 14.10 1.40 11.02
C THR A 221 13.27 2.47 10.29
N LEU A 222 13.35 2.51 8.96
CA LEU A 222 12.57 3.44 8.15
C LEU A 222 11.08 3.06 8.15
N HIS A 223 10.76 1.78 8.02
CA HIS A 223 9.39 1.29 8.04
C HIS A 223 8.71 1.51 9.40
N ASP A 224 9.44 1.36 10.51
CA ASP A 224 8.92 1.68 11.85
C ASP A 224 8.48 3.15 11.96
N GLU A 225 9.08 4.04 11.16
CA GLU A 225 8.75 5.47 11.10
C GLU A 225 7.61 5.77 10.09
N GLU A 226 7.63 5.15 8.90
CA GLU A 226 6.77 5.50 7.76
C GLU A 226 5.60 4.53 7.55
N VAL A 227 5.75 3.25 7.94
CA VAL A 227 4.75 2.18 7.77
C VAL A 227 4.69 1.34 9.05
N PRO A 228 4.24 1.93 10.17
CA PRO A 228 4.36 1.33 11.51
C PRO A 228 3.55 0.04 11.70
N HIS A 229 2.69 -0.31 10.75
CA HIS A 229 1.85 -1.50 10.81
C HIS A 229 2.33 -2.65 9.93
N MET A 230 3.51 -2.55 9.30
CA MET A 230 4.13 -3.67 8.62
C MET A 230 4.58 -4.73 9.66
N GLY A 231 4.13 -5.98 9.48
CA GLY A 231 4.37 -7.05 10.46
C GLY A 231 3.52 -6.95 11.74
N ALA A 232 2.43 -6.19 11.72
CA ALA A 232 1.50 -6.11 12.86
C ALA A 232 0.82 -7.48 13.12
N ASP A 233 0.46 -7.72 14.37
CA ASP A 233 -0.37 -8.88 14.77
C ASP A 233 -1.83 -8.64 14.34
N TRP A 234 -2.12 -8.95 13.06
CA TRP A 234 -3.45 -8.80 12.49
C TRP A 234 -4.48 -9.71 13.15
N GLY A 235 -4.06 -10.87 13.67
CA GLY A 235 -4.95 -11.76 14.43
C GLY A 235 -5.50 -11.09 15.68
N ALA A 236 -4.63 -10.46 16.47
CA ALA A 236 -5.04 -9.71 17.67
C ALA A 236 -5.90 -8.48 17.32
N LEU A 237 -5.57 -7.75 16.26
CA LEU A 237 -6.34 -6.60 15.79
C LEU A 237 -7.74 -7.00 15.33
N LEU A 238 -7.87 -8.08 14.56
CA LEU A 238 -9.15 -8.65 14.11
C LEU A 238 -10.02 -9.05 15.28
N ALA A 239 -9.46 -9.78 16.26
CA ALA A 239 -10.19 -10.18 17.47
C ALA A 239 -10.66 -8.96 18.25
N SER A 240 -9.82 -7.94 18.40
CA SER A 240 -10.16 -6.68 19.09
C SER A 240 -11.26 -5.89 18.38
N ALA A 241 -11.33 -5.97 17.05
CA ALA A 241 -12.37 -5.36 16.23
C ALA A 241 -13.69 -6.15 16.21
N GLY A 242 -13.75 -7.29 16.90
CA GLY A 242 -14.96 -8.10 17.06
C GLY A 242 -15.15 -9.19 15.99
N PHE A 243 -14.15 -9.46 15.20
CA PHE A 243 -14.16 -10.59 14.27
C PHE A 243 -13.86 -11.91 14.99
N THR A 244 -14.34 -13.02 14.42
CA THR A 244 -13.96 -14.37 14.80
C THR A 244 -12.92 -14.88 13.81
N LEU A 245 -11.72 -15.20 14.26
CA LEU A 245 -10.66 -15.74 13.43
C LEU A 245 -11.02 -17.18 13.03
N GLU A 246 -11.02 -17.46 11.73
CA GLU A 246 -11.31 -18.79 11.15
C GLU A 246 -10.03 -19.48 10.67
N GLU A 247 -9.06 -18.72 10.13
CA GLU A 247 -7.77 -19.21 9.68
C GLU A 247 -6.69 -18.16 9.92
N GLU A 248 -5.50 -18.63 10.32
CA GLU A 248 -4.27 -17.84 10.41
C GLU A 248 -3.13 -18.72 9.95
N ARG A 249 -2.32 -18.22 9.01
CA ARG A 249 -1.22 -19.01 8.45
C ARG A 249 -0.10 -18.09 7.96
N ALA A 250 1.13 -18.51 8.22
CA ALA A 250 2.33 -17.92 7.66
C ALA A 250 3.02 -18.94 6.73
N GLU A 251 3.40 -18.51 5.53
CA GLU A 251 4.13 -19.32 4.56
C GLU A 251 5.46 -18.66 4.21
N SER A 252 6.57 -19.35 4.50
CA SER A 252 7.89 -18.97 4.01
C SER A 252 8.11 -19.58 2.64
N LEU A 253 8.27 -18.73 1.63
CA LEU A 253 8.37 -19.10 0.23
C LEU A 253 9.79 -18.87 -0.27
N GLU A 254 10.33 -19.86 -0.96
CA GLU A 254 11.62 -19.78 -1.67
C GLU A 254 11.41 -20.15 -3.13
N LEU A 255 11.61 -19.16 -4.02
CA LEU A 255 11.47 -19.34 -5.45
C LEU A 255 12.82 -19.17 -6.14
N ARG A 256 13.22 -20.17 -6.91
CA ARG A 256 14.42 -20.09 -7.75
C ARG A 256 14.05 -19.49 -9.10
N PRO A 257 14.94 -18.69 -9.72
CA PRO A 257 14.71 -18.12 -11.04
C PRO A 257 14.28 -19.20 -12.03
N GLN A 258 13.26 -18.89 -12.80
CA GLN A 258 12.89 -19.64 -13.99
C GLN A 258 13.50 -18.97 -15.23
N SER A 259 13.45 -19.66 -16.37
CA SER A 259 14.07 -19.18 -17.62
C SER A 259 13.40 -17.95 -18.24
N ASP A 260 12.27 -17.49 -17.69
CA ASP A 260 11.50 -16.31 -18.14
C ASP A 260 12.11 -14.97 -17.69
N GLY A 261 13.03 -14.98 -16.72
CA GLY A 261 13.68 -13.79 -16.19
C GLY A 261 12.84 -12.96 -15.19
N SER A 262 11.62 -13.36 -14.86
CA SER A 262 10.71 -12.61 -13.98
C SER A 262 11.31 -12.36 -12.59
N ALA A 263 11.99 -13.35 -12.00
CA ALA A 263 12.66 -13.20 -10.70
C ALA A 263 13.79 -12.15 -10.72
N GLY A 264 14.55 -12.07 -11.81
CA GLY A 264 15.60 -11.04 -11.99
C GLY A 264 15.02 -9.65 -12.12
N LEU A 265 13.93 -9.49 -12.88
CA LEU A 265 13.22 -8.22 -13.02
C LEU A 265 12.60 -7.78 -11.69
N TYR A 266 12.01 -8.71 -10.95
CA TYR A 266 11.45 -8.45 -9.63
C TYR A 266 12.52 -8.03 -8.62
N ALA A 267 13.66 -8.75 -8.59
CA ALA A 267 14.80 -8.39 -7.76
C ALA A 267 15.35 -7.00 -8.11
N HIS A 268 15.51 -6.72 -9.40
CA HIS A 268 15.99 -5.43 -9.87
C HIS A 268 15.06 -4.28 -9.45
N GLY A 269 13.76 -4.40 -9.68
CA GLY A 269 12.78 -3.37 -9.30
C GLY A 269 12.75 -3.15 -7.79
N THR A 270 12.74 -4.24 -7.00
CA THR A 270 12.74 -4.16 -5.53
C THR A 270 14.03 -3.54 -5.00
N LEU A 271 15.21 -4.00 -5.43
CA LEU A 271 16.50 -3.47 -4.99
C LEU A 271 16.72 -2.01 -5.42
N SER A 272 16.20 -1.61 -6.58
CA SER A 272 16.22 -0.20 -7.03
C SER A 272 15.43 0.70 -6.08
N ARG A 273 14.25 0.28 -5.64
CA ARG A 273 13.44 1.01 -4.64
C ARG A 273 14.13 1.05 -3.28
N ILE A 274 14.65 -0.07 -2.81
CA ILE A 274 15.45 -0.17 -1.58
C ILE A 274 16.63 0.81 -1.63
N ARG A 275 17.38 0.79 -2.73
CA ARG A 275 18.51 1.71 -2.94
C ARG A 275 18.08 3.18 -2.84
N GLY A 276 16.95 3.54 -3.47
CA GLY A 276 16.40 4.89 -3.40
C GLY A 276 16.06 5.34 -1.98
N ALA A 277 15.38 4.46 -1.22
CA ALA A 277 14.96 4.72 0.15
C ALA A 277 16.14 4.84 1.14
N LEU A 278 17.27 4.19 0.85
CA LEU A 278 18.43 4.12 1.75
C LEU A 278 19.49 5.22 1.52
N VAL A 279 19.27 6.18 0.64
CA VAL A 279 20.18 7.32 0.44
C VAL A 279 20.40 8.08 1.74
N GLY A 280 21.67 8.14 2.18
CA GLY A 280 22.05 8.80 3.44
C GLY A 280 21.72 8.01 4.72
N ARG A 281 21.22 6.78 4.61
CA ARG A 281 20.80 5.94 5.76
C ARG A 281 21.71 4.72 6.00
N VAL A 282 22.54 4.37 5.01
CA VAL A 282 23.51 3.25 5.10
C VAL A 282 24.90 3.73 4.71
N ASP A 283 25.91 2.88 4.95
CA ASP A 283 27.28 3.11 4.50
C ASP A 283 27.32 3.42 2.99
N PRO A 284 28.00 4.49 2.55
CA PRO A 284 28.13 4.80 1.12
C PRO A 284 28.63 3.64 0.26
N ALA A 285 29.49 2.79 0.79
CA ALA A 285 29.96 1.59 0.09
C ALA A 285 28.88 0.50 -0.08
N ASP A 286 27.85 0.47 0.78
CA ASP A 286 26.67 -0.39 0.58
C ASP A 286 25.76 0.15 -0.52
N LEU A 287 25.60 1.50 -0.61
CA LEU A 287 24.88 2.13 -1.71
C LEU A 287 25.59 1.91 -3.05
N GLU A 288 26.92 2.02 -3.11
CA GLU A 288 27.72 1.75 -4.32
C GLU A 288 27.58 0.28 -4.74
N ALA A 289 27.57 -0.65 -3.77
CA ALA A 289 27.34 -2.07 -4.06
C ALA A 289 25.92 -2.33 -4.60
N LEU A 290 24.89 -1.67 -4.03
CA LEU A 290 23.52 -1.72 -4.58
C LEU A 290 23.46 -1.13 -5.99
N ASP A 291 24.15 -0.02 -6.25
CA ASP A 291 24.21 0.58 -7.59
C ASP A 291 24.76 -0.42 -8.61
N THR A 292 25.81 -1.19 -8.29
CA THR A 292 26.34 -2.22 -9.19
C THR A 292 25.34 -3.34 -9.49
N LEU A 293 24.45 -3.62 -8.56
CA LEU A 293 23.42 -4.66 -8.71
C LEU A 293 22.21 -4.22 -9.56
N VAL A 294 22.02 -2.90 -9.76
CA VAL A 294 20.84 -2.37 -10.46
C VAL A 294 21.15 -1.40 -11.61
N ASN A 295 22.42 -1.23 -12.01
CA ASN A 295 22.84 -0.25 -13.01
C ASN A 295 22.88 -0.75 -14.45
N GLY A 296 22.46 -1.99 -14.71
CA GLY A 296 22.52 -2.60 -16.03
C GLY A 296 23.88 -3.16 -16.42
N GLY A 297 24.86 -3.14 -15.51
CA GLY A 297 26.20 -3.71 -15.74
C GLY A 297 26.23 -5.24 -15.64
N PRO A 298 27.43 -5.84 -15.78
CA PRO A 298 27.59 -7.31 -15.73
C PRO A 298 27.18 -7.95 -14.38
N ALA A 299 27.19 -7.18 -13.30
CA ALA A 299 26.81 -7.63 -11.96
C ALA A 299 25.34 -7.42 -11.65
N ASP A 300 24.56 -6.88 -12.58
CA ASP A 300 23.13 -6.61 -12.40
C ASP A 300 22.37 -7.90 -12.07
N VAL A 301 21.48 -7.78 -11.08
CA VAL A 301 20.72 -8.94 -10.57
C VAL A 301 19.89 -9.63 -11.64
N ARG A 302 19.50 -8.95 -12.71
CA ARG A 302 18.77 -9.56 -13.83
C ARG A 302 19.56 -10.62 -14.58
N HIS A 303 20.89 -10.64 -14.44
CA HIS A 303 21.79 -11.56 -15.10
C HIS A 303 22.36 -12.65 -14.19
N ARG A 304 21.88 -12.72 -12.92
CA ARG A 304 22.40 -13.65 -11.92
C ARG A 304 21.61 -14.97 -11.90
N ASP A 305 22.33 -16.07 -11.90
CA ASP A 305 21.75 -17.41 -11.82
C ASP A 305 21.59 -17.91 -10.36
N ASP A 306 22.19 -17.20 -9.40
CA ASP A 306 22.21 -17.57 -7.97
C ASP A 306 21.14 -16.87 -7.12
N LEU A 307 20.24 -16.11 -7.76
CA LEU A 307 19.12 -15.48 -7.06
C LEU A 307 18.18 -16.54 -6.46
N VAL A 308 17.67 -16.23 -5.28
CA VAL A 308 16.54 -16.95 -4.68
C VAL A 308 15.57 -15.93 -4.10
N VAL A 309 14.38 -15.83 -4.66
CA VAL A 309 13.35 -14.96 -4.10
C VAL A 309 12.79 -15.60 -2.84
N ARG A 310 13.00 -14.96 -1.70
CA ARG A 310 12.51 -15.41 -0.39
C ARG A 310 11.53 -14.37 0.14
N SER A 311 10.35 -14.82 0.54
CA SER A 311 9.32 -13.98 1.14
C SER A 311 8.54 -14.77 2.16
N THR A 312 8.20 -14.19 3.29
CA THR A 312 7.18 -14.72 4.19
C THR A 312 5.88 -13.97 3.93
N ARG A 313 4.82 -14.72 3.73
CA ARG A 313 3.48 -14.20 3.49
C ARG A 313 2.52 -14.78 4.49
N GLU A 314 1.64 -13.94 4.97
CA GLU A 314 0.71 -14.26 6.01
C GLU A 314 -0.72 -14.08 5.51
N LEU A 315 -1.62 -14.94 5.96
CA LEU A 315 -3.03 -14.91 5.62
C LEU A 315 -3.86 -15.06 6.89
N TRP A 316 -4.78 -14.14 7.09
CA TRP A 316 -5.82 -14.22 8.12
C TRP A 316 -7.18 -14.20 7.42
N ILE A 317 -8.05 -15.15 7.80
CA ILE A 317 -9.45 -15.16 7.39
C ILE A 317 -10.29 -15.07 8.64
N ALA A 318 -11.10 -14.04 8.72
CA ALA A 318 -11.92 -13.77 9.89
C ALA A 318 -13.38 -13.49 9.49
N ARG A 319 -14.30 -13.82 10.38
CA ARG A 319 -15.74 -13.70 10.15
C ARG A 319 -16.34 -12.61 11.00
N ARG A 320 -17.15 -11.75 10.39
CA ARG A 320 -18.08 -10.94 11.16
C ARG A 320 -19.12 -11.85 11.80
N PRO A 321 -19.28 -11.89 13.14
CA PRO A 321 -20.31 -12.70 13.79
C PRO A 321 -21.71 -12.43 13.21
N THR A 322 -22.56 -13.46 13.19
CA THR A 322 -23.99 -13.26 12.95
C THR A 322 -24.60 -12.60 14.18
N ASP A 323 -25.48 -11.64 13.97
CA ASP A 323 -26.25 -11.08 15.09
C ASP A 323 -26.91 -12.24 15.81
N SER A 324 -26.53 -12.49 17.07
CA SER A 324 -27.17 -13.49 17.92
C SER A 324 -28.62 -13.05 18.04
N GLY A 325 -29.53 -13.81 17.42
CA GLY A 325 -30.97 -13.52 17.53
C GLY A 325 -31.36 -13.37 19.00
N SER A 326 -31.80 -12.18 19.33
CA SER A 326 -32.37 -11.84 20.65
C SER A 326 -33.71 -12.56 20.87
#